data_66f0b6e058f282e47e903737663804b9
#
_entry.id   66f0b6e058f282e47e903737663804b9
#
_cell.length_a   1.000
_cell.length_b   1.000
_cell.length_c   1.000
_cell.angle_alpha   90.00
_cell.angle_beta   90.00
_cell.angle_gamma   90.00
#
_symmetry.space_group_name_H-M   'P 1'
#
loop_
_entity.id
_entity.type
_entity.pdbx_description
1 polymer ?
#
loop_
_entity_poly.entity_id
_entity_poly.type
_entity_poly.pdbx_seq_one_letter_code
_entity_poly.pdbx_strand_id
1 'polypeptide(L)'
;MANTNLKEAKAAKNDEFYTQFHDIEIEMNAYLEYDPDVFRGKIVLLPCDDPEWSNFTRYFAAKFDELGLKKLISTSYAPDSKKYKTPYQPSLFEHEEHQFDPSKAQVKGKIFILERDKSGDGRINIDDLEWKYMEGDGDFRSKEVTELRNEADFIITNPPFSLFREFLAW
;
A
#
# COMPACT_ATOMS: atom_id res chain seq x y z
N MET A 1 14.84 10.80 -26.67
CA MET A 1 14.06 9.56 -26.91
C MET A 1 12.81 9.65 -26.05
N ALA A 2 11.62 9.79 -26.64
CA ALA A 2 10.37 9.88 -25.91
C ALA A 2 10.12 8.53 -25.21
N ASN A 3 9.77 8.60 -23.95
CA ASN A 3 9.60 7.47 -23.06
C ASN A 3 8.52 6.49 -23.59
N THR A 4 8.96 5.52 -24.39
CA THR A 4 8.10 4.50 -25.02
C THR A 4 7.31 3.72 -23.97
N ASN A 5 7.93 3.46 -22.81
CA ASN A 5 7.30 2.74 -21.69
C ASN A 5 6.05 3.45 -21.14
N LEU A 6 6.05 4.78 -21.11
CA LEU A 6 4.88 5.56 -20.65
C LEU A 6 3.71 5.50 -21.65
N LYS A 7 4.02 5.39 -22.95
CA LYS A 7 3.01 5.21 -23.99
C LYS A 7 2.46 3.80 -24.01
N GLU A 8 3.30 2.80 -23.76
CA GLU A 8 2.91 1.40 -23.67
C GLU A 8 2.10 1.14 -22.39
N ALA A 9 2.47 1.72 -21.24
CA ALA A 9 1.69 1.65 -20.01
C ALA A 9 0.32 2.32 -20.17
N LYS A 10 0.24 3.47 -20.85
CA LYS A 10 -1.04 4.11 -21.23
C LYS A 10 -1.83 3.28 -22.21
N ALA A 11 -1.20 2.63 -23.17
CA ALA A 11 -1.85 1.76 -24.17
C ALA A 11 -2.32 0.43 -23.55
N ALA A 12 -1.58 -0.11 -22.59
CA ALA A 12 -1.97 -1.28 -21.80
C ALA A 12 -3.07 -0.97 -20.78
N LYS A 13 -3.49 0.30 -20.67
CA LYS A 13 -4.53 0.78 -19.75
C LYS A 13 -4.22 0.51 -18.26
N ASN A 14 -2.96 0.37 -17.89
CA ASN A 14 -2.53 0.29 -16.50
C ASN A 14 -2.43 1.71 -15.94
N ASP A 15 -3.34 2.07 -15.05
CA ASP A 15 -3.36 3.36 -14.34
C ASP A 15 -2.35 3.38 -13.19
N GLU A 16 -1.78 2.22 -12.86
CA GLU A 16 -0.80 2.02 -11.80
C GLU A 16 0.54 1.60 -12.41
N PHE A 17 1.60 2.31 -12.05
CA PHE A 17 2.98 1.95 -12.40
C PHE A 17 3.69 1.46 -11.13
N TYR A 18 4.12 0.21 -11.12
CA TYR A 18 4.81 -0.36 -9.96
C TYR A 18 6.23 0.18 -9.86
N THR A 19 6.50 0.97 -8.84
CA THR A 19 7.84 1.45 -8.52
C THR A 19 8.72 0.27 -8.12
N GLN A 20 9.94 0.20 -8.66
CA GLN A 20 10.86 -0.88 -8.34
C GLN A 20 11.37 -0.74 -6.91
N PHE A 21 11.59 -1.86 -6.23
CA PHE A 21 12.08 -1.87 -4.84
C PHE A 21 13.38 -1.09 -4.66
N HIS A 22 14.30 -1.25 -5.61
CA HIS A 22 15.59 -0.53 -5.59
C HIS A 22 15.45 0.99 -5.69
N ASP A 23 14.49 1.49 -6.48
CA ASP A 23 14.25 2.94 -6.60
C ASP A 23 13.69 3.51 -5.29
N ILE A 24 12.82 2.75 -4.61
CA ILE A 24 12.32 3.10 -3.27
C ILE A 24 13.46 3.14 -2.27
N GLU A 25 14.36 2.16 -2.31
CA GLU A 25 15.52 2.07 -1.44
C GLU A 25 16.43 3.30 -1.58
N ILE A 26 16.74 3.70 -2.82
CA ILE A 26 17.56 4.88 -3.09
C ILE A 26 16.90 6.15 -2.52
N GLU A 27 15.60 6.33 -2.76
CA GLU A 27 14.88 7.50 -2.29
C GLU A 27 14.80 7.54 -0.77
N MET A 28 14.45 6.43 -0.13
CA MET A 28 14.36 6.37 1.33
C MET A 28 15.72 6.54 2.01
N ASN A 29 16.80 6.01 1.43
CA ASN A 29 18.14 6.22 1.94
C ASN A 29 18.55 7.70 1.94
N ALA A 30 18.12 8.49 0.97
CA ALA A 30 18.40 9.93 0.95
C ALA A 30 17.74 10.66 2.15
N TYR A 31 16.53 10.25 2.57
CA TYR A 31 15.92 10.78 3.79
C TYR A 31 16.66 10.32 5.05
N LEU A 32 17.08 9.05 5.12
CA LEU A 32 17.79 8.47 6.25
C LEU A 32 19.22 9.02 6.40
N GLU A 33 19.88 9.40 5.30
CA GLU A 33 21.16 10.10 5.34
C GLU A 33 21.04 11.50 5.96
N TYR A 34 19.91 12.18 5.72
CA TYR A 34 19.65 13.49 6.30
C TYR A 34 19.20 13.38 7.77
N ASP A 35 18.31 12.46 8.08
CA ASP A 35 17.80 12.18 9.44
C ASP A 35 17.57 10.68 9.62
N PRO A 36 18.51 9.96 10.28
CA PRO A 36 18.36 8.52 10.51
C PRO A 36 17.13 8.10 11.30
N ASP A 37 16.55 9.01 12.08
CA ASP A 37 15.40 8.77 12.93
C ASP A 37 14.10 9.34 12.34
N VAL A 38 14.09 9.78 11.09
CA VAL A 38 12.94 10.42 10.44
C VAL A 38 11.63 9.61 10.56
N PHE A 39 11.71 8.29 10.52
CA PHE A 39 10.57 7.39 10.62
C PHE A 39 10.35 6.83 12.03
N ARG A 40 11.24 7.05 12.97
CA ARG A 40 11.17 6.45 14.32
C ARG A 40 9.93 6.90 15.09
N GLY A 41 9.14 5.93 15.55
CA GLY A 41 7.89 6.16 16.27
C GLY A 41 6.76 6.71 15.40
N LYS A 42 6.91 6.70 14.08
CA LYS A 42 5.97 7.28 13.11
C LYS A 42 4.96 6.27 12.59
N ILE A 43 3.82 6.79 12.17
CA ILE A 43 2.77 6.06 11.46
C ILE A 43 2.91 6.38 9.97
N VAL A 44 3.15 5.37 9.15
CA VAL A 44 3.23 5.48 7.70
C VAL A 44 1.97 4.91 7.07
N LEU A 45 1.31 5.70 6.23
CA LEU A 45 0.16 5.30 5.43
C LEU A 45 0.55 5.17 3.96
N LEU A 46 0.25 4.03 3.38
CA LEU A 46 0.44 3.67 1.97
C LEU A 46 -0.94 3.48 1.31
N PRO A 47 -1.67 4.55 0.96
CA PRO A 47 -2.96 4.43 0.32
C PRO A 47 -2.79 3.92 -1.12
N CYS A 48 -3.65 3.02 -1.55
CA CYS A 48 -3.62 2.38 -2.87
C CYS A 48 -2.47 1.38 -3.09
N ASP A 49 -1.84 0.91 -2.03
CA ASP A 49 -0.66 0.04 -2.08
C ASP A 49 -0.96 -1.35 -1.49
N ASP A 50 -1.56 -2.22 -2.28
CA ASP A 50 -1.81 -3.61 -1.91
C ASP A 50 -0.49 -4.35 -1.66
N PRO A 51 -0.28 -4.98 -0.48
CA PRO A 51 0.97 -5.68 -0.14
C PRO A 51 1.38 -6.78 -1.11
N GLU A 52 0.43 -7.37 -1.81
CA GLU A 52 0.69 -8.41 -2.80
C GLU A 52 1.50 -7.86 -3.99
N TRP A 53 1.26 -6.60 -4.35
CA TRP A 53 1.81 -5.99 -5.56
C TRP A 53 2.73 -4.81 -5.27
N SER A 54 2.51 -4.08 -4.16
CA SER A 54 3.25 -2.87 -3.84
C SER A 54 4.61 -3.16 -3.23
N ASN A 55 5.66 -2.68 -3.89
CA ASN A 55 7.00 -2.67 -3.34
C ASN A 55 7.17 -1.67 -2.20
N PHE A 56 6.33 -0.64 -2.10
CA PHE A 56 6.33 0.27 -0.93
C PHE A 56 5.95 -0.48 0.34
N THR A 57 4.85 -1.23 0.32
CA THR A 57 4.43 -2.01 1.48
C THR A 57 5.50 -3.04 1.88
N ARG A 58 6.08 -3.73 0.89
CA ARG A 58 7.15 -4.72 1.13
C ARG A 58 8.41 -4.07 1.71
N TYR A 59 8.81 -2.90 1.22
CA TYR A 59 9.96 -2.18 1.73
C TYR A 59 9.76 -1.79 3.19
N PHE A 60 8.67 -1.08 3.52
CA PHE A 60 8.42 -0.62 4.88
C PHE A 60 8.16 -1.77 5.86
N ALA A 61 7.55 -2.86 5.42
CA ALA A 61 7.39 -4.05 6.24
C ALA A 61 8.74 -4.74 6.53
N ALA A 62 9.60 -4.89 5.51
CA ALA A 62 10.93 -5.49 5.68
C ALA A 62 11.86 -4.65 6.57
N LYS A 63 11.68 -3.33 6.58
CA LYS A 63 12.49 -2.37 7.33
C LYS A 63 11.81 -1.85 8.60
N PHE A 64 10.69 -2.43 9.01
CA PHE A 64 9.85 -1.94 10.10
C PHE A 64 10.65 -1.69 11.39
N ASP A 65 11.37 -2.70 11.87
CA ASP A 65 12.18 -2.61 13.08
C ASP A 65 13.39 -1.69 12.91
N GLU A 66 14.06 -1.75 11.75
CA GLU A 66 15.23 -0.90 11.44
C GLU A 66 14.86 0.58 11.42
N LEU A 67 13.74 0.92 10.79
CA LEU A 67 13.20 2.28 10.75
C LEU A 67 12.56 2.70 12.09
N GLY A 68 12.30 1.75 12.97
CA GLY A 68 11.65 1.99 14.26
C GLY A 68 10.22 2.50 14.13
N LEU A 69 9.47 2.05 13.12
CA LEU A 69 8.10 2.46 12.89
C LEU A 69 7.21 2.13 14.08
N LYS A 70 6.24 3.00 14.34
CA LYS A 70 5.15 2.72 15.28
C LYS A 70 4.07 1.86 14.64
N LYS A 71 3.73 2.16 13.38
CA LYS A 71 2.65 1.51 12.64
C LYS A 71 2.83 1.71 11.14
N LEU A 72 2.57 0.65 10.39
CA LEU A 72 2.44 0.70 8.95
C LEU A 72 0.99 0.37 8.57
N ILE A 73 0.38 1.21 7.74
CA ILE A 73 -0.97 1.01 7.22
C ILE A 73 -0.90 1.03 5.70
N SER A 74 -1.45 0.02 5.07
CA SER A 74 -1.60 -0.03 3.62
C SER A 74 -3.07 -0.27 3.27
N THR A 75 -3.55 0.31 2.17
CA THR A 75 -4.92 0.06 1.70
C THR A 75 -4.92 -0.36 0.24
N SER A 76 -5.85 -1.21 -0.12
CA SER A 76 -6.08 -1.59 -1.51
C SER A 76 -7.46 -1.14 -1.98
N TYR A 77 -7.54 -0.83 -3.28
CA TYR A 77 -8.79 -0.45 -3.93
C TYR A 77 -9.50 -1.70 -4.48
N ALA A 78 -10.81 -1.78 -4.29
CA ALA A 78 -11.60 -2.93 -4.72
C ALA A 78 -11.43 -3.20 -6.22
N PRO A 79 -11.22 -4.46 -6.64
CA PRO A 79 -11.02 -4.81 -8.04
C PRO A 79 -12.13 -4.31 -8.98
N ASP A 80 -13.39 -4.40 -8.55
CA ASP A 80 -14.55 -3.97 -9.34
C ASP A 80 -14.67 -2.46 -9.52
N SER A 81 -14.10 -1.68 -8.60
CA SER A 81 -14.07 -0.22 -8.66
C SER A 81 -12.92 0.31 -9.53
N LYS A 82 -11.95 -0.54 -9.89
CA LYS A 82 -10.86 -0.16 -10.81
C LYS A 82 -11.41 0.14 -12.20
N LYS A 83 -10.91 1.23 -12.80
CA LYS A 83 -11.31 1.68 -14.15
C LYS A 83 -11.03 0.62 -15.23
N TYR A 84 -9.99 -0.18 -15.02
CA TYR A 84 -9.57 -1.26 -15.89
C TYR A 84 -9.64 -2.57 -15.12
N LYS A 85 -10.69 -3.36 -15.40
CA LYS A 85 -10.93 -4.63 -14.73
C LYS A 85 -9.98 -5.69 -15.28
N THR A 86 -9.13 -6.22 -14.42
CA THR A 86 -8.44 -7.49 -14.65
C THR A 86 -9.26 -8.61 -13.98
N PRO A 87 -9.29 -9.85 -14.52
CA PRO A 87 -9.89 -10.96 -13.81
C PRO A 87 -9.26 -11.08 -12.42
N TYR A 88 -10.08 -10.92 -11.39
CA TYR A 88 -9.63 -11.09 -10.01
C TYR A 88 -9.35 -12.57 -9.77
N GLN A 89 -8.16 -12.87 -9.31
CA GLN A 89 -7.79 -14.17 -8.77
C GLN A 89 -7.32 -13.95 -7.34
N PRO A 90 -8.01 -14.57 -6.34
CA PRO A 90 -7.54 -14.49 -4.97
C PRO A 90 -6.12 -15.04 -4.87
N SER A 91 -5.27 -14.38 -4.11
CA SER A 91 -3.94 -14.90 -3.82
C SER A 91 -4.03 -16.12 -2.89
N LEU A 92 -2.97 -16.91 -2.85
CA LEU A 92 -2.87 -18.01 -1.88
C LEU A 92 -2.98 -17.47 -0.45
N PHE A 93 -2.41 -16.31 -0.20
CA PHE A 93 -2.50 -15.59 1.08
C PHE A 93 -3.95 -15.28 1.48
N GLU A 94 -4.78 -14.85 0.54
CA GLU A 94 -6.20 -14.56 0.81
C GLU A 94 -7.04 -15.81 1.04
N HIS A 95 -6.77 -16.89 0.31
CA HIS A 95 -7.56 -18.13 0.40
C HIS A 95 -7.38 -18.87 1.72
N GLU A 96 -6.21 -18.78 2.34
CA GLU A 96 -5.90 -19.49 3.59
C GLU A 96 -6.39 -18.74 4.83
N GLU A 97 -6.80 -17.48 4.70
CA GLU A 97 -7.26 -16.68 5.82
C GLU A 97 -8.75 -16.85 6.10
N HIS A 98 -9.10 -17.07 7.38
CA HIS A 98 -10.48 -17.26 7.85
C HIS A 98 -11.43 -16.11 7.52
N GLN A 99 -10.88 -14.92 7.24
CA GLN A 99 -11.63 -13.70 6.93
C GLN A 99 -11.94 -13.54 5.43
N PHE A 100 -11.43 -14.44 4.58
CA PHE A 100 -11.72 -14.38 3.15
C PHE A 100 -13.21 -14.61 2.86
N ASP A 101 -13.81 -13.63 2.20
CA ASP A 101 -15.22 -13.66 1.79
C ASP A 101 -15.32 -13.36 0.29
N PRO A 102 -15.63 -14.35 -0.55
CA PRO A 102 -15.72 -14.16 -1.99
C PRO A 102 -16.70 -13.06 -2.42
N SER A 103 -17.76 -12.82 -1.62
CA SER A 103 -18.76 -11.79 -1.91
C SER A 103 -18.22 -10.37 -1.70
N LYS A 104 -17.23 -10.21 -0.84
CA LYS A 104 -16.59 -8.92 -0.51
C LYS A 104 -15.33 -8.68 -1.33
N ALA A 105 -14.59 -9.73 -1.68
CA ALA A 105 -13.28 -9.65 -2.28
C ALA A 105 -13.20 -8.79 -3.55
N GLN A 106 -14.29 -8.70 -4.31
CA GLN A 106 -14.34 -7.90 -5.54
C GLN A 106 -14.82 -6.46 -5.33
N VAL A 107 -15.67 -6.22 -4.31
CA VAL A 107 -16.39 -4.95 -4.15
C VAL A 107 -15.91 -4.13 -2.96
N LYS A 108 -15.10 -4.71 -2.08
CA LYS A 108 -14.55 -4.05 -0.90
C LYS A 108 -13.06 -3.81 -1.03
N GLY A 109 -12.60 -2.64 -0.57
CA GLY A 109 -11.20 -2.39 -0.31
C GLY A 109 -10.71 -3.23 0.87
N LYS A 110 -9.41 -3.31 1.02
CA LYS A 110 -8.76 -3.96 2.16
C LYS A 110 -7.86 -2.97 2.87
N ILE A 111 -7.77 -3.10 4.18
CA ILE A 111 -6.78 -2.42 5.01
C ILE A 111 -5.85 -3.46 5.60
N PHE A 112 -4.57 -3.18 5.54
CA PHE A 112 -3.48 -3.98 6.05
C PHE A 112 -2.75 -3.17 7.13
N ILE A 113 -2.49 -3.80 8.27
CA ILE A 113 -1.88 -3.16 9.43
C ILE A 113 -0.73 -4.01 9.93
N LEU A 114 0.41 -3.37 10.15
CA LEU A 114 1.58 -3.94 10.79
C LEU A 114 1.98 -3.03 11.96
N GLU A 115 1.95 -3.55 13.19
CA GLU A 115 2.28 -2.78 14.39
C GLU A 115 2.84 -3.62 15.53
N ARG A 116 2.85 -4.96 15.41
CA ARG A 116 3.35 -5.87 16.45
C ARG A 116 3.80 -7.20 15.88
N ASP A 117 4.71 -7.83 16.57
CA ASP A 117 5.07 -9.23 16.35
C ASP A 117 3.88 -10.14 16.75
N LYS A 118 3.28 -10.74 15.74
CA LYS A 118 2.14 -11.65 15.86
C LYS A 118 2.59 -13.10 15.71
N SER A 119 3.61 -13.32 14.89
CA SER A 119 4.22 -14.62 14.65
C SER A 119 4.97 -15.15 15.87
N GLY A 120 5.48 -14.26 16.74
CA GLY A 120 6.21 -14.57 17.94
C GLY A 120 7.68 -14.92 17.68
N ASP A 121 8.21 -14.52 16.53
CA ASP A 121 9.61 -14.77 16.14
C ASP A 121 10.60 -13.72 16.67
N GLY A 122 10.09 -12.67 17.31
CA GLY A 122 10.87 -11.57 17.90
C GLY A 122 11.21 -10.47 16.90
N ARG A 123 10.57 -10.46 15.74
CA ARG A 123 10.70 -9.42 14.70
C ARG A 123 9.33 -9.00 14.22
N ILE A 124 9.24 -7.78 13.70
CA ILE A 124 8.03 -7.29 13.04
C ILE A 124 8.32 -7.20 11.54
N ASN A 125 7.59 -7.96 10.75
CA ASN A 125 7.79 -8.07 9.31
C ASN A 125 6.48 -8.40 8.57
N ILE A 126 6.57 -8.74 7.28
CA ILE A 126 5.40 -9.00 6.43
C ILE A 126 4.53 -10.17 6.92
N ASP A 127 5.09 -11.13 7.66
CA ASP A 127 4.36 -12.29 8.18
C ASP A 127 3.43 -11.92 9.35
N ASP A 128 3.63 -10.74 9.95
CA ASP A 128 2.80 -10.19 11.03
C ASP A 128 1.69 -9.27 10.52
N LEU A 129 1.58 -9.12 9.21
CA LEU A 129 0.62 -8.22 8.59
C LEU A 129 -0.81 -8.72 8.82
N GLU A 130 -1.63 -7.90 9.48
CA GLU A 130 -3.05 -8.17 9.67
C GLU A 130 -3.86 -7.43 8.60
N TRP A 131 -4.92 -8.06 8.08
CA TRP A 131 -5.79 -7.41 7.12
C TRP A 131 -7.27 -7.63 7.40
N LYS A 132 -8.11 -6.74 6.93
CA LYS A 132 -9.57 -6.85 6.95
C LYS A 132 -10.20 -6.12 5.77
N TYR A 133 -11.45 -6.46 5.45
CA TYR A 133 -12.23 -5.67 4.50
C TYR A 133 -12.60 -4.31 5.09
N MET A 134 -12.54 -3.29 4.25
CA MET A 134 -13.03 -1.96 4.56
C MET A 134 -14.56 -1.88 4.42
N GLU A 135 -15.16 -0.84 4.98
CA GLU A 135 -16.59 -0.55 4.79
C GLU A 135 -16.91 -0.22 3.33
N GLY A 136 -16.03 0.55 2.68
CA GLY A 136 -16.11 0.97 1.29
C GLY A 136 -15.24 0.15 0.35
N ASP A 137 -15.01 0.71 -0.82
CA ASP A 137 -14.19 0.13 -1.89
C ASP A 137 -12.69 0.45 -1.77
N GLY A 138 -12.27 1.18 -0.73
CA GLY A 138 -10.89 1.58 -0.50
C GLY A 138 -10.46 2.84 -1.28
N ASP A 139 -11.40 3.60 -1.84
CA ASP A 139 -11.09 4.89 -2.46
C ASP A 139 -10.42 5.80 -1.42
N PHE A 140 -9.26 6.35 -1.77
CA PHE A 140 -8.50 7.23 -0.85
C PHE A 140 -9.31 8.47 -0.42
N ARG A 141 -10.27 8.91 -1.22
CA ARG A 141 -11.17 10.05 -0.92
C ARG A 141 -12.29 9.68 0.06
N SER A 142 -12.48 8.40 0.35
CA SER A 142 -13.50 7.96 1.30
C SER A 142 -13.24 8.51 2.70
N LYS A 143 -14.30 8.60 3.52
CA LYS A 143 -14.18 9.03 4.91
C LYS A 143 -13.24 8.11 5.67
N GLU A 144 -13.35 6.80 5.48
CA GLU A 144 -12.55 5.78 6.16
C GLU A 144 -11.04 5.98 5.89
N VAL A 145 -10.63 6.13 4.63
CA VAL A 145 -9.20 6.35 4.29
C VAL A 145 -8.74 7.76 4.71
N THR A 146 -9.64 8.76 4.67
CA THR A 146 -9.34 10.10 5.17
C THR A 146 -9.09 10.12 6.68
N GLU A 147 -9.78 9.30 7.46
CA GLU A 147 -9.51 9.14 8.88
C GLU A 147 -8.13 8.53 9.12
N LEU A 148 -7.74 7.49 8.37
CA LEU A 148 -6.39 6.93 8.41
C LEU A 148 -5.31 7.95 8.04
N ARG A 149 -5.58 8.80 7.03
CA ARG A 149 -4.69 9.91 6.66
C ARG A 149 -4.46 10.87 7.83
N ASN A 150 -5.51 11.20 8.56
CA ASN A 150 -5.43 12.15 9.67
C ASN A 150 -4.64 11.61 10.87
N GLU A 151 -4.49 10.28 10.98
CA GLU A 151 -3.67 9.62 11.99
C GLU A 151 -2.20 9.46 11.56
N ALA A 152 -1.92 9.49 10.26
CA ALA A 152 -0.60 9.22 9.71
C ALA A 152 0.34 10.42 9.86
N ASP A 153 1.60 10.13 10.16
CA ASP A 153 2.70 11.11 10.11
C ASP A 153 3.22 11.28 8.67
N PHE A 154 3.22 10.20 7.89
CA PHE A 154 3.67 10.16 6.49
C PHE A 154 2.66 9.47 5.60
N ILE A 155 2.48 10.01 4.41
CA ILE A 155 1.74 9.38 3.31
C ILE A 155 2.74 9.13 2.19
N ILE A 156 2.95 7.87 1.85
CA ILE A 156 3.92 7.44 0.84
C ILE A 156 3.21 6.48 -0.10
N THR A 157 3.13 6.82 -1.37
CA THR A 157 2.44 5.98 -2.36
C THR A 157 2.77 6.42 -3.78
N ASN A 158 2.48 5.55 -4.72
CA ASN A 158 2.41 5.89 -6.13
C ASN A 158 0.94 5.93 -6.55
N PRO A 159 0.27 7.10 -6.48
CA PRO A 159 -1.16 7.19 -6.72
C PRO A 159 -1.51 6.91 -8.19
N PRO A 160 -2.74 6.46 -8.50
CA PRO A 160 -3.20 6.29 -9.86
C PRO A 160 -3.02 7.58 -10.68
N PHE A 161 -2.42 7.48 -11.86
CA PHE A 161 -2.12 8.65 -12.70
C PHE A 161 -3.35 9.46 -13.10
N SER A 162 -4.48 8.80 -13.29
CA SER A 162 -5.75 9.45 -13.61
C SER A 162 -6.30 10.31 -12.49
N LEU A 163 -5.93 10.01 -11.22
CA LEU A 163 -6.40 10.67 -10.01
C LEU A 163 -5.31 11.50 -9.30
N PHE A 164 -4.17 11.72 -9.96
CA PHE A 164 -3.02 12.38 -9.34
C PHE A 164 -3.34 13.78 -8.79
N ARG A 165 -4.15 14.57 -9.50
CA ARG A 165 -4.54 15.92 -9.04
C ARG A 165 -5.44 15.86 -7.82
N GLU A 166 -6.39 14.95 -7.82
CA GLU A 166 -7.30 14.71 -6.71
C GLU A 166 -6.53 14.21 -5.48
N PHE A 167 -5.53 13.34 -5.71
CA PHE A 167 -4.67 12.85 -4.64
C PHE A 167 -3.84 13.97 -4.00
N LEU A 168 -3.25 14.87 -4.79
CA LEU A 168 -2.50 16.01 -4.26
C LEU A 168 -3.38 17.01 -3.50
N ALA A 169 -4.67 17.08 -3.82
CA ALA A 169 -5.63 17.97 -3.16
C ALA A 169 -6.26 17.33 -1.92
N TRP A 170 -6.18 16.03 -1.81
CA TRP A 170 -6.68 15.24 -0.68
C TRP A 170 -5.73 15.29 0.50
#